data_5ff5e7c51e463656eb31dc3f3379c3dc
#
_entry.id   5ff5e7c51e463656eb31dc3f3379c3dc
#
_cell.length_a   1.000
_cell.length_b   1.000
_cell.length_c   1.000
_cell.angle_alpha   90.00
_cell.angle_beta   90.00
_cell.angle_gamma   90.00
#
_symmetry.space_group_name_H-M   'P 1'
#
loop_
_entity.id
_entity.type
_entity.pdbx_description
1 polymer ?
#
loop_
_entity_poly.entity_id
_entity_poly.type
_entity_poly.pdbx_seq_one_letter_code
_entity_poly.pdbx_strand_id
1 'polypeptide(L)'
;MGGVLIDFDPVRSVSNHFAPEDRDAVLENTFRSKEWALMDKGDLSVEEALNKMNSRLPERLNAEVRKMVIERETEMPPINEMYPVVKALKENGYKIYLLSNCPDWFDDFKKSVPAFAFFDGFIISARYNEIKPAEKIYRILFDEFSLIPEECFFIDDSQTNVDMAEYVGMKAHCFGDRDIERLKQDMRNNNIVI
;
A
#
# COMPACT_ATOMS: atom_id res chain seq x y z
N MET A 1 -1.28 1.28 -2.20
CA MET A 1 -0.42 0.40 -3.03
C MET A 1 -0.91 -1.03 -2.94
N GLY A 2 -0.79 -1.69 -1.79
CA GLY A 2 -1.46 -2.96 -1.55
C GLY A 2 -2.96 -2.83 -1.80
N GLY A 3 -3.63 -3.91 -2.23
CA GLY A 3 -5.05 -3.90 -2.56
C GLY A 3 -5.46 -3.12 -3.82
N VAL A 4 -4.58 -2.26 -4.37
CA VAL A 4 -4.87 -1.46 -5.58
C VAL A 4 -3.92 -1.78 -6.73
N LEU A 5 -2.62 -1.76 -6.50
CA LEU A 5 -1.60 -1.99 -7.55
C LEU A 5 -0.87 -3.31 -7.36
N ILE A 6 -0.83 -3.80 -6.14
CA ILE A 6 -0.23 -5.08 -5.78
C ILE A 6 -1.21 -5.91 -4.96
N ASP A 7 -1.20 -7.21 -5.18
CA ASP A 7 -2.04 -8.16 -4.46
C ASP A 7 -1.37 -8.56 -3.14
N PHE A 8 -1.46 -7.67 -2.15
CA PHE A 8 -0.98 -7.91 -0.81
C PHE A 8 -2.04 -8.65 0.02
N ASP A 9 -1.75 -9.89 0.36
CA ASP A 9 -2.60 -10.75 1.18
C ASP A 9 -1.76 -11.42 2.30
N PRO A 10 -1.76 -10.84 3.51
CA PRO A 10 -1.03 -11.39 4.65
C PRO A 10 -1.42 -12.82 5.01
N VAL A 11 -2.70 -13.19 4.85
CA VAL A 11 -3.17 -14.55 5.17
C VAL A 11 -2.60 -15.56 4.18
N ARG A 12 -2.60 -15.22 2.89
CA ARG A 12 -1.99 -16.04 1.85
C ARG A 12 -0.48 -16.18 2.07
N SER A 13 0.23 -15.06 2.32
CA SER A 13 1.67 -15.10 2.60
C SER A 13 2.00 -16.03 3.76
N VAL A 14 1.32 -15.88 4.89
CA VAL A 14 1.51 -16.80 6.03
C VAL A 14 1.18 -18.25 5.68
N SER A 15 0.13 -18.49 4.88
CA SER A 15 -0.27 -19.85 4.49
C SER A 15 0.73 -20.52 3.56
N ASN A 16 1.47 -19.76 2.76
CA ASN A 16 2.53 -20.26 1.86
C ASN A 16 3.79 -20.73 2.62
N HIS A 17 4.06 -20.11 3.78
CA HIS A 17 5.30 -20.30 4.53
C HIS A 17 5.16 -21.19 5.76
N PHE A 18 3.95 -21.32 6.34
CA PHE A 18 3.78 -21.92 7.65
C PHE A 18 2.72 -23.02 7.70
N ALA A 19 2.96 -24.04 8.55
CA ALA A 19 2.01 -25.08 8.86
C ALA A 19 0.73 -24.50 9.53
N PRO A 20 -0.45 -25.13 9.35
CA PRO A 20 -1.72 -24.60 9.86
C PRO A 20 -1.70 -24.19 11.33
N GLU A 21 -1.02 -24.96 12.19
CA GLU A 21 -0.92 -24.74 13.63
C GLU A 21 -0.15 -23.48 14.02
N ASP A 22 0.71 -22.95 13.13
CA ASP A 22 1.54 -21.77 13.41
C ASP A 22 0.95 -20.47 12.81
N ARG A 23 0.02 -20.57 11.86
CA ARG A 23 -0.43 -19.45 11.02
C ARG A 23 -1.00 -18.29 11.80
N ASP A 24 -1.88 -18.57 12.76
CA ASP A 24 -2.51 -17.52 13.56
C ASP A 24 -1.47 -16.78 14.41
N ALA A 25 -0.56 -17.51 15.05
CA ALA A 25 0.49 -16.93 15.85
C ALA A 25 1.43 -16.05 15.00
N VAL A 26 1.80 -16.52 13.81
CA VAL A 26 2.65 -15.74 12.89
C VAL A 26 1.91 -14.51 12.40
N LEU A 27 0.66 -14.61 11.94
CA LEU A 27 -0.12 -13.49 11.43
C LEU A 27 -0.28 -12.37 12.47
N GLU A 28 -0.64 -12.75 13.72
CA GLU A 28 -0.84 -11.79 14.83
C GLU A 28 0.48 -11.12 15.26
N ASN A 29 1.61 -11.85 15.22
CA ASN A 29 2.89 -11.31 15.65
C ASN A 29 3.71 -10.66 14.52
N THR A 30 3.23 -10.70 13.27
CA THR A 30 3.87 -10.03 12.11
C THR A 30 2.95 -8.97 11.53
N PHE A 31 2.17 -9.28 10.51
CA PHE A 31 1.37 -8.31 9.73
C PHE A 31 0.30 -7.57 10.55
N ARG A 32 -0.24 -8.17 11.62
CA ARG A 32 -1.21 -7.54 12.53
C ARG A 32 -0.57 -6.91 13.76
N SER A 33 0.75 -6.98 13.87
CA SER A 33 1.45 -6.45 15.02
C SER A 33 1.59 -4.93 14.96
N LYS A 34 1.76 -4.30 16.13
CA LYS A 34 2.09 -2.87 16.20
C LYS A 34 3.43 -2.53 15.54
N GLU A 35 4.35 -3.48 15.50
CA GLU A 35 5.65 -3.32 14.87
C GLU A 35 5.52 -3.12 13.36
N TRP A 36 4.56 -3.78 12.71
CA TRP A 36 4.26 -3.56 11.30
C TRP A 36 3.84 -2.11 11.05
N ALA A 37 2.88 -1.62 11.83
CA ALA A 37 2.44 -0.23 11.71
C ALA A 37 3.55 0.78 12.03
N LEU A 38 4.46 0.46 12.97
CA LEU A 38 5.60 1.30 13.27
C LEU A 38 6.66 1.29 12.15
N MET A 39 6.83 0.16 11.45
CA MET A 39 7.66 0.12 10.22
C MET A 39 7.05 0.97 9.10
N ASP A 40 5.74 0.83 8.86
CA ASP A 40 5.02 1.64 7.87
C ASP A 40 5.14 3.14 8.17
N LYS A 41 5.20 3.48 9.46
CA LYS A 41 5.39 4.86 9.90
C LYS A 41 6.85 5.33 9.85
N GLY A 42 7.81 4.41 9.81
CA GLY A 42 9.25 4.73 9.88
C GLY A 42 9.78 4.93 11.30
N ASP A 43 8.98 4.59 12.33
CA ASP A 43 9.39 4.67 13.75
C ASP A 43 10.22 3.45 14.19
N LEU A 44 10.22 2.38 13.39
CA LEU A 44 11.08 1.20 13.54
C LEU A 44 11.73 0.82 12.21
N SER A 45 12.99 0.46 12.26
CA SER A 45 13.63 -0.24 11.15
C SER A 45 13.06 -1.66 10.97
N VAL A 46 13.23 -2.23 9.78
CA VAL A 46 12.80 -3.61 9.48
C VAL A 46 13.46 -4.61 10.44
N GLU A 47 14.76 -4.43 10.73
CA GLU A 47 15.52 -5.31 11.61
C GLU A 47 15.03 -5.24 13.07
N GLU A 48 14.76 -4.04 13.58
CA GLU A 48 14.23 -3.88 14.94
C GLU A 48 12.83 -4.47 15.06
N ALA A 49 11.98 -4.27 14.04
CA ALA A 49 10.64 -4.86 14.02
C ALA A 49 10.69 -6.39 13.97
N LEU A 50 11.52 -6.97 13.09
CA LEU A 50 11.71 -8.42 13.00
C LEU A 50 12.21 -9.02 14.32
N ASN A 51 13.16 -8.38 14.99
CA ASN A 51 13.66 -8.85 16.28
C ASN A 51 12.53 -8.88 17.33
N LYS A 52 11.68 -7.84 17.38
CA LYS A 52 10.55 -7.78 18.30
C LYS A 52 9.44 -8.79 17.95
N MET A 53 9.13 -8.96 16.67
CA MET A 53 8.17 -9.96 16.18
C MET A 53 8.63 -11.38 16.55
N ASN A 54 9.86 -11.72 16.20
CA ASN A 54 10.47 -13.02 16.46
C ASN A 54 10.60 -13.35 17.96
N SER A 55 10.80 -12.37 18.83
CA SER A 55 10.88 -12.60 20.28
C SER A 55 9.59 -13.16 20.89
N ARG A 56 8.46 -13.05 20.19
CA ARG A 56 7.15 -13.56 20.61
C ARG A 56 6.76 -14.89 19.96
N LEU A 57 7.60 -15.37 19.03
CA LEU A 57 7.38 -16.61 18.30
C LEU A 57 8.37 -17.69 18.70
N PRO A 58 8.03 -18.97 18.56
CA PRO A 58 8.99 -20.05 18.71
C PRO A 58 10.21 -19.86 17.80
N GLU A 59 11.41 -20.06 18.33
CA GLU A 59 12.68 -19.84 17.62
C GLU A 59 12.75 -20.55 16.26
N ARG A 60 12.14 -21.75 16.15
CA ARG A 60 12.08 -22.53 14.90
C ARG A 60 11.41 -21.79 13.73
N LEU A 61 10.59 -20.76 14.00
CA LEU A 61 9.85 -20.00 12.98
C LEU A 61 10.62 -18.75 12.52
N ASN A 62 11.60 -18.27 13.29
CA ASN A 62 12.23 -16.98 13.12
C ASN A 62 12.91 -16.81 11.74
N ALA A 63 13.57 -17.84 11.25
CA ALA A 63 14.24 -17.79 9.95
C ALA A 63 13.22 -17.64 8.81
N GLU A 64 12.11 -18.38 8.85
CA GLU A 64 11.07 -18.32 7.83
C GLU A 64 10.25 -17.02 7.90
N VAL A 65 9.98 -16.51 9.12
CA VAL A 65 9.36 -15.19 9.31
C VAL A 65 10.24 -14.10 8.67
N ARG A 66 11.56 -14.15 8.92
CA ARG A 66 12.49 -13.21 8.31
C ARG A 66 12.45 -13.29 6.78
N LYS A 67 12.47 -14.49 6.22
CA LYS A 67 12.40 -14.73 4.78
C LYS A 67 11.13 -14.17 4.19
N MET A 68 9.96 -14.52 4.74
CA MET A 68 8.65 -14.03 4.30
C MET A 68 8.57 -12.49 4.29
N VAL A 69 9.12 -11.83 5.31
CA VAL A 69 9.08 -10.36 5.42
C VAL A 69 10.07 -9.68 4.46
N ILE A 70 11.24 -10.28 4.20
CA ILE A 70 12.28 -9.66 3.37
C ILE A 70 12.12 -10.00 1.88
N GLU A 71 11.83 -11.27 1.54
CA GLU A 71 11.68 -11.75 0.15
C GLU A 71 10.25 -11.52 -0.39
N ARG A 72 9.59 -10.49 0.04
CA ARG A 72 8.17 -10.15 -0.22
C ARG A 72 7.79 -9.94 -1.69
N GLU A 73 8.75 -9.74 -2.58
CA GLU A 73 8.47 -9.47 -4.00
C GLU A 73 7.65 -10.60 -4.66
N THR A 74 7.91 -11.84 -4.26
CA THR A 74 7.18 -13.02 -4.74
C THR A 74 5.78 -13.14 -4.12
N GLU A 75 5.58 -12.53 -2.95
CA GLU A 75 4.33 -12.59 -2.18
C GLU A 75 3.36 -11.45 -2.51
N MET A 76 3.83 -10.45 -3.25
CA MET A 76 3.08 -9.23 -3.59
C MET A 76 3.05 -8.99 -5.11
N PRO A 77 2.45 -9.91 -5.91
CA PRO A 77 2.41 -9.75 -7.35
C PRO A 77 1.60 -8.49 -7.76
N PRO A 78 1.90 -7.87 -8.90
CA PRO A 78 1.11 -6.77 -9.41
C PRO A 78 -0.33 -7.21 -9.74
N ILE A 79 -1.30 -6.35 -9.46
CA ILE A 79 -2.68 -6.47 -9.96
C ILE A 79 -2.66 -6.04 -11.43
N ASN A 80 -2.57 -7.03 -12.32
CA ASN A 80 -2.33 -6.79 -13.76
C ASN A 80 -3.44 -5.98 -14.41
N GLU A 81 -4.67 -6.08 -13.93
CA GLU A 81 -5.85 -5.35 -14.42
C GLU A 81 -5.73 -3.84 -14.19
N MET A 82 -4.93 -3.40 -13.21
CA MET A 82 -4.67 -1.98 -12.97
C MET A 82 -3.65 -1.36 -13.94
N TYR A 83 -2.79 -2.17 -14.56
CA TYR A 83 -1.80 -1.66 -15.50
C TYR A 83 -2.42 -0.88 -16.68
N PRO A 84 -3.43 -1.41 -17.42
CA PRO A 84 -4.08 -0.66 -18.50
C PRO A 84 -4.82 0.59 -17.99
N VAL A 85 -5.37 0.57 -16.77
CA VAL A 85 -6.02 1.73 -16.16
C VAL A 85 -5.02 2.87 -15.94
N VAL A 86 -3.90 2.56 -15.27
CA VAL A 86 -2.83 3.53 -15.00
C VAL A 86 -2.23 4.08 -16.30
N LYS A 87 -2.00 3.19 -17.30
CA LYS A 87 -1.49 3.58 -18.61
C LYS A 87 -2.44 4.54 -19.33
N ALA A 88 -3.73 4.22 -19.37
CA ALA A 88 -4.74 5.06 -20.02
C ALA A 88 -4.85 6.45 -19.37
N LEU A 89 -4.82 6.52 -18.04
CA LEU A 89 -4.77 7.81 -17.31
C LEU A 89 -3.56 8.64 -17.73
N LYS A 90 -2.40 8.02 -17.81
CA LYS A 90 -1.17 8.72 -18.23
C LYS A 90 -1.24 9.21 -19.66
N GLU A 91 -1.74 8.39 -20.59
CA GLU A 91 -1.93 8.73 -22.01
C GLU A 91 -2.96 9.87 -22.20
N ASN A 92 -3.95 9.97 -21.30
CA ASN A 92 -4.93 11.07 -21.27
C ASN A 92 -4.40 12.33 -20.54
N GLY A 93 -3.11 12.35 -20.17
CA GLY A 93 -2.43 13.54 -19.62
C GLY A 93 -2.57 13.74 -18.12
N TYR A 94 -3.15 12.79 -17.39
CA TYR A 94 -3.23 12.87 -15.93
C TYR A 94 -1.86 12.71 -15.27
N LYS A 95 -1.68 13.42 -14.16
CA LYS A 95 -0.58 13.20 -13.23
C LYS A 95 -0.96 12.10 -12.25
N ILE A 96 -0.02 11.20 -11.97
CA ILE A 96 -0.28 10.03 -11.14
C ILE A 96 0.72 9.99 -9.99
N TYR A 97 0.21 9.97 -8.78
CA TYR A 97 1.02 9.98 -7.56
C TYR A 97 0.67 8.79 -6.68
N LEU A 98 1.66 8.27 -5.98
CA LEU A 98 1.46 7.24 -4.96
C LEU A 98 1.44 7.87 -3.58
N LEU A 99 0.41 7.53 -2.79
CA LEU A 99 0.36 7.76 -1.35
C LEU A 99 0.17 6.41 -0.65
N SER A 100 1.22 5.87 -0.01
CA SER A 100 1.20 4.51 0.52
C SER A 100 1.75 4.41 1.92
N ASN A 101 1.03 3.68 2.79
CA ASN A 101 1.62 3.14 4.01
C ASN A 101 2.58 2.02 3.58
N CYS A 102 3.86 2.23 3.79
CA CYS A 102 4.91 1.32 3.34
C CYS A 102 6.22 1.65 4.08
N PRO A 103 6.94 0.65 4.59
CA PRO A 103 8.28 0.84 5.12
C PRO A 103 9.25 1.33 4.05
N ASP A 104 10.42 1.80 4.47
CA ASP A 104 11.43 2.36 3.57
C ASP A 104 12.22 1.28 2.80
N TRP A 105 11.51 0.36 2.20
CA TRP A 105 12.02 -0.63 1.23
C TRP A 105 11.43 -0.45 -0.17
N PHE A 106 10.65 0.62 -0.37
CA PHE A 106 9.88 0.85 -1.59
C PHE A 106 10.75 0.85 -2.86
N ASP A 107 11.94 1.43 -2.82
CA ASP A 107 12.80 1.54 -3.99
C ASP A 107 13.34 0.19 -4.48
N ASP A 108 13.51 -0.78 -3.60
CA ASP A 108 13.87 -2.15 -3.95
C ASP A 108 12.73 -2.85 -4.70
N PHE A 109 11.51 -2.66 -4.20
CA PHE A 109 10.30 -3.29 -4.71
C PHE A 109 9.72 -2.62 -5.97
N LYS A 110 9.87 -1.32 -6.11
CA LYS A 110 9.24 -0.49 -7.16
C LYS A 110 9.49 -1.03 -8.57
N LYS A 111 10.61 -1.67 -8.83
CA LYS A 111 10.98 -2.20 -10.15
C LYS A 111 10.16 -3.43 -10.56
N SER A 112 9.58 -4.16 -9.59
CA SER A 112 8.76 -5.35 -9.83
C SER A 112 7.31 -5.03 -10.27
N VAL A 113 6.89 -3.75 -10.17
CA VAL A 113 5.53 -3.31 -10.52
C VAL A 113 5.56 -2.39 -11.73
N PRO A 114 5.28 -2.89 -12.96
CA PRO A 114 5.40 -2.11 -14.19
C PRO A 114 4.59 -0.81 -14.22
N ALA A 115 3.45 -0.77 -13.53
CA ALA A 115 2.59 0.41 -13.46
C ALA A 115 3.31 1.64 -12.87
N PHE A 116 4.31 1.45 -12.00
CA PHE A 116 5.04 2.58 -11.39
C PHE A 116 5.88 3.38 -12.39
N ALA A 117 6.13 2.85 -13.58
CA ALA A 117 6.80 3.62 -14.64
C ALA A 117 5.99 4.85 -15.13
N PHE A 118 4.68 4.87 -14.86
CA PHE A 118 3.78 5.96 -15.23
C PHE A 118 3.58 7.03 -14.13
N PHE A 119 4.12 6.79 -12.94
CA PHE A 119 3.92 7.68 -11.78
C PHE A 119 4.86 8.89 -11.82
N ASP A 120 4.31 10.06 -11.48
CA ASP A 120 5.03 11.33 -11.42
C ASP A 120 5.68 11.58 -10.05
N GLY A 121 5.22 10.88 -8.99
CA GLY A 121 5.80 11.02 -7.65
C GLY A 121 5.28 9.99 -6.65
N PHE A 122 5.97 9.91 -5.50
CA PHE A 122 5.75 8.86 -4.51
C PHE A 122 5.85 9.43 -3.09
N ILE A 123 4.79 9.32 -2.31
CA ILE A 123 4.79 9.53 -0.86
C ILE A 123 4.78 8.16 -0.17
N ILE A 124 5.90 7.83 0.44
CA ILE A 124 6.08 6.60 1.22
C ILE A 124 6.09 6.99 2.71
N SER A 125 5.11 6.51 3.44
CA SER A 125 4.81 6.91 4.81
C SER A 125 6.02 6.90 5.75
N ALA A 126 6.87 5.88 5.65
CA ALA A 126 8.07 5.75 6.48
C ALA A 126 9.06 6.91 6.32
N ARG A 127 9.05 7.62 5.19
CA ARG A 127 9.94 8.77 4.93
C ARG A 127 9.44 10.08 5.52
N TYR A 128 8.18 10.10 5.97
CA TYR A 128 7.51 11.29 6.51
C TYR A 128 7.07 11.11 7.96
N ASN A 129 7.29 9.93 8.56
CA ASN A 129 6.85 9.53 9.90
C ASN A 129 5.33 9.74 10.12
N GLU A 130 4.55 9.54 9.06
CA GLU A 130 3.09 9.66 9.08
C GLU A 130 2.45 8.56 8.24
N ILE A 131 1.29 8.04 8.67
CA ILE A 131 0.55 6.99 7.95
C ILE A 131 -0.90 7.42 7.69
N LYS A 132 -1.49 6.93 6.60
CA LYS A 132 -2.95 7.00 6.41
C LYS A 132 -3.65 6.21 7.54
N PRO A 133 -4.81 6.68 8.05
CA PRO A 133 -5.62 7.80 7.59
C PRO A 133 -5.34 9.15 8.31
N ALA A 134 -4.14 9.38 8.84
CA ALA A 134 -3.85 10.69 9.42
C ALA A 134 -3.92 11.80 8.36
N GLU A 135 -4.64 12.91 8.65
CA GLU A 135 -4.79 14.04 7.73
C GLU A 135 -3.44 14.56 7.22
N LYS A 136 -2.44 14.58 8.09
CA LYS A 136 -1.14 15.16 7.82
C LYS A 136 -0.44 14.55 6.59
N ILE A 137 -0.55 13.24 6.34
CA ILE A 137 0.11 12.62 5.19
C ILE A 137 -0.53 13.04 3.85
N TYR A 138 -1.84 13.34 3.85
CA TYR A 138 -2.51 13.91 2.66
C TYR A 138 -2.07 15.36 2.42
N ARG A 139 -1.90 16.17 3.48
CA ARG A 139 -1.35 17.53 3.37
C ARG A 139 0.08 17.50 2.82
N ILE A 140 0.91 16.58 3.27
CA ILE A 140 2.26 16.37 2.72
C ILE A 140 2.20 16.08 1.22
N LEU A 141 1.29 15.21 0.76
CA LEU A 141 1.09 14.93 -0.66
C LEU A 141 0.76 16.21 -1.45
N PHE A 142 -0.16 17.03 -0.94
CA PHE A 142 -0.56 18.28 -1.60
C PHE A 142 0.59 19.28 -1.67
N ASP A 143 1.30 19.46 -0.58
CA ASP A 143 2.42 20.42 -0.49
C ASP A 143 3.59 19.99 -1.39
N GLU A 144 3.97 18.70 -1.36
CA GLU A 144 5.12 18.16 -2.12
C GLU A 144 4.94 18.32 -3.63
N PHE A 145 3.70 18.10 -4.13
CA PHE A 145 3.41 18.13 -5.56
C PHE A 145 2.56 19.33 -5.99
N SER A 146 2.33 20.29 -5.09
CA SER A 146 1.52 21.49 -5.35
C SER A 146 0.13 21.15 -5.90
N LEU A 147 -0.56 20.19 -5.26
CA LEU A 147 -1.86 19.70 -5.69
C LEU A 147 -3.00 20.51 -5.08
N ILE A 148 -4.07 20.67 -5.85
CA ILE A 148 -5.36 21.21 -5.41
C ILE A 148 -6.24 20.00 -5.08
N PRO A 149 -6.68 19.82 -3.82
CA PRO A 149 -7.42 18.62 -3.39
C PRO A 149 -8.63 18.34 -4.26
N GLU A 150 -9.42 19.35 -4.61
CA GLU A 150 -10.66 19.23 -5.39
C GLU A 150 -10.42 18.75 -6.84
N GLU A 151 -9.18 18.82 -7.34
CA GLU A 151 -8.77 18.33 -8.64
C GLU A 151 -8.20 16.91 -8.58
N CYS A 152 -8.10 16.34 -7.36
CA CYS A 152 -7.55 15.01 -7.13
C CYS A 152 -8.63 13.94 -7.02
N PHE A 153 -8.33 12.75 -7.54
CA PHE A 153 -9.14 11.54 -7.37
C PHE A 153 -8.30 10.46 -6.69
N PHE A 154 -8.71 10.06 -5.49
CA PHE A 154 -7.98 9.09 -4.67
C PHE A 154 -8.56 7.69 -4.82
N ILE A 155 -7.70 6.67 -4.90
CA ILE A 155 -8.10 5.27 -5.00
C ILE A 155 -7.37 4.50 -3.91
N ASP A 156 -8.13 3.88 -3.02
CA ASP A 156 -7.58 3.10 -1.91
C ASP A 156 -8.51 1.92 -1.60
N ASP A 157 -7.99 0.82 -1.09
CA ASP A 157 -8.77 -0.35 -0.70
C ASP A 157 -9.42 -0.23 0.68
N SER A 158 -8.97 0.73 1.48
CA SER A 158 -9.47 1.00 2.84
C SER A 158 -10.47 2.15 2.86
N GLN A 159 -11.71 1.88 3.32
CA GLN A 159 -12.73 2.91 3.44
C GLN A 159 -12.29 4.05 4.37
N THR A 160 -11.58 3.77 5.46
CA THR A 160 -11.09 4.81 6.38
C THR A 160 -10.10 5.77 5.73
N ASN A 161 -9.30 5.28 4.77
CA ASN A 161 -8.39 6.11 3.98
C ASN A 161 -9.17 6.96 2.97
N VAL A 162 -10.21 6.40 2.37
CA VAL A 162 -11.12 7.09 1.44
C VAL A 162 -11.89 8.20 2.16
N ASP A 163 -12.46 7.91 3.33
CA ASP A 163 -13.18 8.91 4.14
C ASP A 163 -12.29 10.11 4.49
N MET A 164 -11.02 9.88 4.82
CA MET A 164 -10.08 10.96 5.10
C MET A 164 -9.72 11.73 3.82
N ALA A 165 -9.56 11.06 2.69
CA ALA A 165 -9.30 11.73 1.40
C ALA A 165 -10.45 12.70 1.05
N GLU A 166 -11.70 12.26 1.23
CA GLU A 166 -12.88 13.10 1.04
C GLU A 166 -12.94 14.26 2.05
N TYR A 167 -12.60 13.99 3.32
CA TYR A 167 -12.55 15.02 4.36
C TYR A 167 -11.56 16.14 4.02
N VAL A 168 -10.42 15.82 3.41
CA VAL A 168 -9.42 16.83 3.01
C VAL A 168 -9.71 17.46 1.64
N GLY A 169 -10.84 17.13 1.00
CA GLY A 169 -11.34 17.78 -0.21
C GLY A 169 -11.13 17.03 -1.52
N MET A 170 -10.55 15.83 -1.49
CA MET A 170 -10.39 14.99 -2.70
C MET A 170 -11.73 14.33 -3.07
N LYS A 171 -11.87 13.95 -4.34
CA LYS A 171 -12.80 12.89 -4.75
C LYS A 171 -12.13 11.54 -4.53
N ALA A 172 -12.90 10.50 -4.18
CA ALA A 172 -12.29 9.23 -3.87
C ALA A 172 -13.13 8.02 -4.28
N HIS A 173 -12.50 6.85 -4.39
CA HIS A 173 -13.12 5.56 -4.67
C HIS A 173 -12.52 4.48 -3.76
N CYS A 174 -13.38 3.75 -3.04
CA CYS A 174 -12.98 2.58 -2.27
C CYS A 174 -12.89 1.33 -3.18
N PHE A 175 -11.67 0.89 -3.45
CA PHE A 175 -11.38 -0.25 -4.34
C PHE A 175 -11.28 -1.58 -3.59
N GLY A 176 -11.93 -1.70 -2.42
CA GLY A 176 -11.90 -2.91 -1.59
C GLY A 176 -12.53 -4.13 -2.23
N ASP A 177 -13.47 -3.96 -3.16
CA ASP A 177 -14.10 -5.02 -3.95
C ASP A 177 -13.29 -5.44 -5.20
N ARG A 178 -12.26 -4.67 -5.57
CA ARG A 178 -11.41 -4.85 -6.76
C ARG A 178 -12.19 -4.86 -8.09
N ASP A 179 -13.35 -4.20 -8.13
CA ASP A 179 -14.17 -4.08 -9.35
C ASP A 179 -13.65 -2.94 -10.24
N ILE A 180 -12.92 -3.31 -11.29
CA ILE A 180 -12.33 -2.39 -12.26
C ILE A 180 -13.38 -1.60 -13.03
N GLU A 181 -14.50 -2.23 -13.38
CA GLU A 181 -15.54 -1.54 -14.16
C GLU A 181 -16.30 -0.53 -13.30
N ARG A 182 -16.52 -0.84 -12.04
CA ARG A 182 -17.04 0.10 -11.05
C ARG A 182 -16.09 1.28 -10.85
N LEU A 183 -14.79 1.03 -10.69
CA LEU A 183 -13.78 2.08 -10.60
C LEU A 183 -13.82 3.00 -11.83
N LYS A 184 -13.81 2.44 -13.04
CA LYS A 184 -13.89 3.23 -14.28
C LYS A 184 -15.19 4.02 -14.39
N GLN A 185 -16.32 3.44 -13.93
CA GLN A 185 -17.59 4.16 -13.92
C GLN A 185 -17.54 5.36 -12.97
N ASP A 186 -16.99 5.20 -11.79
CA ASP A 186 -16.84 6.30 -10.83
C ASP A 186 -15.88 7.37 -11.35
N MET A 187 -14.81 6.98 -12.02
CA MET A 187 -13.92 7.94 -12.71
C MET A 187 -14.70 8.77 -13.75
N ARG A 188 -15.51 8.12 -14.63
CA ARG A 188 -16.34 8.82 -15.62
C ARG A 188 -17.35 9.75 -14.97
N ASN A 189 -17.99 9.33 -13.88
CA ASN A 189 -18.93 10.15 -13.10
C ASN A 189 -18.26 11.42 -12.54
N ASN A 190 -16.95 11.37 -12.34
CA ASN A 190 -16.11 12.48 -11.90
C ASN A 190 -15.40 13.21 -13.05
N ASN A 191 -15.85 13.01 -14.30
CA ASN A 191 -15.31 13.60 -15.54
C ASN A 191 -13.86 13.20 -15.83
N ILE A 192 -13.41 12.04 -15.35
CA ILE A 192 -12.10 11.48 -15.67
C ILE A 192 -12.22 10.64 -16.93
N VAL A 193 -11.41 10.96 -17.93
CA VAL A 193 -11.37 10.25 -19.22
C VAL A 193 -10.52 9.00 -19.07
N ILE A 194 -11.14 7.81 -19.27
CA ILE A 194 -10.49 6.51 -19.19
C ILE A 194 -11.11 5.52 -20.19
#